data_5e442e48036d4ef996165fbcbf13603f
#
_entry.id   5e442e48036d4ef996165fbcbf13603f
#
_cell.length_a   1.000
_cell.length_b   1.000
_cell.length_c   1.000
_cell.angle_alpha   90.00
_cell.angle_beta   90.00
_cell.angle_gamma   90.00
#
_symmetry.space_group_name_H-M   'P 1'
#
loop_
_entity.id
_entity.type
_entity.pdbx_description
1 polymer ?
#
loop_
_entity_poly.entity_id
_entity_poly.type
_entity_poly.pdbx_seq_one_letter_code
_entity_poly.pdbx_strand_id
1 'polypeptide(L)'
;MSIDSDLSKEMQRVLADFGSSLKPLPHDEAVEKFIANEKTELAPTTLTEYKRELDRLVKFCDMNDIEDTSELDGRVIHDFKIWRRDEAHNGEGSLSNKTMRDEMYLLRSYIRFLESIDAAVHRLHTKIEIPSLDPGDGERDIEFESDELDAILKHLDKFEYGTREHAVWILFAATGRRPGGLRSLDCDDVHLDGDNPYIEFHHREETTLKNKRKSENTVGISDSAAEVLQDYIQMHRVDIEQNGRKPLLTSAHGRLSISTIRKYIYKWSRPCMIGKECPDNRELKSCEAMESSDCASKCPYSKPPVALRHGYISNLRRQGVSLHTISRRCDVSEEVIEKHYSELTEEEKRELRRQELREHSNPSSGYL
;
A
#
# COMPACT_ATOMS: atom_id res chain seq x y z
N MET A 1 23.80 -21.80 59.34
CA MET A 1 23.03 -20.59 59.07
C MET A 1 23.83 -19.50 58.33
N SER A 2 24.87 -19.85 57.56
CA SER A 2 25.73 -18.85 56.88
C SER A 2 25.64 -18.93 55.36
N ILE A 3 25.26 -20.06 54.78
CA ILE A 3 25.28 -20.27 53.31
C ILE A 3 24.09 -19.60 52.61
N ASP A 4 22.90 -19.57 53.23
CA ASP A 4 21.70 -18.95 52.63
C ASP A 4 21.79 -17.41 52.55
N SER A 5 22.50 -16.77 53.51
CA SER A 5 22.64 -15.30 53.48
C SER A 5 23.64 -14.82 52.43
N ASP A 6 24.66 -15.61 52.13
CA ASP A 6 25.66 -15.28 51.10
C ASP A 6 25.13 -15.54 49.68
N LEU A 7 24.35 -16.64 49.49
CA LEU A 7 23.65 -16.86 48.23
C LEU A 7 22.62 -15.76 47.94
N SER A 8 21.89 -15.29 48.94
CA SER A 8 20.93 -14.20 48.82
C SER A 8 21.61 -12.87 48.44
N LYS A 9 22.78 -12.58 49.02
CA LYS A 9 23.58 -11.37 48.69
C LYS A 9 24.22 -11.46 47.32
N GLU A 10 24.71 -12.63 46.95
CA GLU A 10 25.27 -12.87 45.57
C GLU A 10 24.17 -12.74 44.51
N MET A 11 22.99 -13.29 44.77
CA MET A 11 21.83 -13.17 43.89
C MET A 11 21.32 -11.72 43.80
N GLN A 12 21.34 -10.96 44.92
CA GLN A 12 21.01 -9.53 44.91
C GLN A 12 22.07 -8.69 44.18
N ARG A 13 23.36 -9.04 44.25
CA ARG A 13 24.41 -8.41 43.46
C ARG A 13 24.26 -8.69 41.98
N VAL A 14 23.99 -9.95 41.59
CA VAL A 14 23.75 -10.32 40.21
C VAL A 14 22.50 -9.63 39.66
N LEU A 15 21.43 -9.52 40.43
CA LEU A 15 20.22 -8.77 40.06
C LEU A 15 20.48 -7.25 39.98
N ALA A 16 21.33 -6.70 40.87
CA ALA A 16 21.72 -5.30 40.78
C ALA A 16 22.62 -5.01 39.58
N ASP A 17 23.55 -5.92 39.26
CA ASP A 17 24.38 -5.82 38.04
C ASP A 17 23.54 -5.94 36.75
N PHE A 18 22.52 -6.79 36.73
CA PHE A 18 21.56 -6.83 35.59
C PHE A 18 20.72 -5.56 35.48
N GLY A 19 20.36 -4.91 36.58
CA GLY A 19 19.63 -3.63 36.59
C GLY A 19 20.50 -2.40 36.34
N SER A 20 21.82 -2.50 36.62
CA SER A 20 22.77 -1.37 36.51
C SER A 20 23.44 -1.25 35.14
N SER A 21 23.15 -2.14 34.18
CA SER A 21 23.77 -2.13 32.84
C SER A 21 22.93 -1.42 31.77
N LEU A 22 21.71 -1.00 32.10
CA LEU A 22 20.88 -0.28 31.12
C LEU A 22 21.48 1.10 30.83
N LYS A 23 21.45 1.46 29.57
CA LYS A 23 21.85 2.76 29.03
C LYS A 23 20.61 3.42 28.44
N PRO A 24 19.76 4.00 29.29
CA PRO A 24 18.49 4.57 28.83
C PRO A 24 18.72 5.74 27.89
N LEU A 25 17.75 5.95 26.99
CA LEU A 25 17.74 7.02 26.02
C LEU A 25 16.42 7.77 26.14
N PRO A 26 16.40 9.10 25.91
CA PRO A 26 15.16 9.81 25.63
C PRO A 26 14.44 9.16 24.46
N HIS A 27 13.11 9.13 24.49
CA HIS A 27 12.30 8.36 23.51
C HIS A 27 12.49 8.84 22.08
N ASP A 28 12.62 10.14 21.86
CA ASP A 28 12.88 10.73 20.54
C ASP A 28 14.24 10.32 19.97
N GLU A 29 15.30 10.36 20.79
CA GLU A 29 16.64 9.90 20.42
C GLU A 29 16.65 8.40 20.11
N ALA A 30 15.93 7.60 20.86
CA ALA A 30 15.82 6.16 20.68
C ALA A 30 15.13 5.83 19.32
N VAL A 31 14.07 6.55 18.97
CA VAL A 31 13.41 6.42 17.66
C VAL A 31 14.34 6.80 16.52
N GLU A 32 15.06 7.92 16.64
CA GLU A 32 16.02 8.33 15.59
C GLU A 32 17.13 7.29 15.37
N LYS A 33 17.65 6.69 16.45
CA LYS A 33 18.65 5.61 16.34
C LYS A 33 18.09 4.35 15.68
N PHE A 34 16.84 3.97 15.98
CA PHE A 34 16.18 2.85 15.33
C PHE A 34 15.99 3.11 13.81
N ILE A 35 15.49 4.29 13.46
CA ILE A 35 15.31 4.67 12.04
C ILE A 35 16.65 4.68 11.30
N ALA A 36 17.72 5.15 11.94
CA ALA A 36 19.06 5.13 11.37
C ALA A 36 19.59 3.69 11.16
N ASN A 37 19.29 2.77 12.10
CA ASN A 37 19.63 1.35 11.96
C ASN A 37 18.94 0.69 10.77
N GLU A 38 17.65 0.96 10.59
CA GLU A 38 16.82 0.37 9.53
C GLU A 38 17.10 0.97 8.13
N LYS A 39 17.83 2.08 8.06
CA LYS A 39 18.05 2.85 6.82
C LYS A 39 18.72 2.06 5.70
N THR A 40 19.52 1.05 6.04
CA THR A 40 20.24 0.21 5.06
C THR A 40 19.35 -0.86 4.43
N GLU A 41 18.27 -1.25 5.11
CA GLU A 41 17.42 -2.37 4.69
C GLU A 41 16.08 -1.92 4.11
N LEU A 42 15.54 -0.81 4.62
CA LEU A 42 14.20 -0.36 4.31
C LEU A 42 14.16 0.81 3.31
N ALA A 43 13.07 0.87 2.55
CA ALA A 43 12.82 2.00 1.66
C ALA A 43 12.53 3.29 2.44
N PRO A 44 12.88 4.48 1.91
CA PRO A 44 12.62 5.76 2.59
C PRO A 44 11.17 5.98 3.01
N THR A 45 10.22 5.52 2.20
CA THR A 45 8.78 5.59 2.52
C THR A 45 8.41 4.75 3.73
N THR A 46 8.98 3.55 3.86
CA THR A 46 8.77 2.67 5.03
C THR A 46 9.36 3.29 6.28
N LEU A 47 10.56 3.88 6.18
CA LEU A 47 11.18 4.59 7.31
C LEU A 47 10.32 5.77 7.80
N THR A 48 9.75 6.54 6.86
CA THR A 48 8.82 7.63 7.19
C THR A 48 7.57 7.11 7.91
N GLU A 49 7.00 5.98 7.47
CA GLU A 49 5.86 5.35 8.14
C GLU A 49 6.26 4.85 9.53
N TYR A 50 7.41 4.16 9.67
CA TYR A 50 7.90 3.67 10.96
C TYR A 50 8.13 4.79 11.96
N LYS A 51 8.75 5.90 11.50
CA LYS A 51 8.91 7.08 12.35
C LYS A 51 7.56 7.62 12.82
N ARG A 52 6.62 7.83 11.90
CA ARG A 52 5.27 8.33 12.21
C ARG A 52 4.54 7.43 13.23
N GLU A 53 4.67 6.11 13.11
CA GLU A 53 4.04 5.17 14.03
C GLU A 53 4.70 5.21 15.41
N LEU A 54 6.04 5.26 15.48
CA LEU A 54 6.79 5.35 16.72
C LEU A 54 6.67 6.71 17.41
N ASP A 55 6.50 7.81 16.65
CA ASP A 55 6.19 9.14 17.21
C ASP A 55 4.90 9.14 18.05
N ARG A 56 3.99 8.19 17.80
CA ARG A 56 2.80 7.99 18.65
C ARG A 56 3.14 7.37 19.98
N LEU A 57 4.13 6.47 20.05
CA LEU A 57 4.65 5.94 21.32
C LEU A 57 5.32 7.05 22.09
N VAL A 58 6.15 7.88 21.45
CA VAL A 58 6.78 9.05 22.09
C VAL A 58 5.71 9.95 22.69
N LYS A 59 4.69 10.31 21.92
CA LYS A 59 3.56 11.12 22.42
C LYS A 59 2.85 10.48 23.62
N PHE A 60 2.65 9.17 23.60
CA PHE A 60 2.04 8.46 24.72
C PHE A 60 2.92 8.51 25.96
N CYS A 61 4.23 8.32 25.82
CA CYS A 61 5.20 8.43 26.92
C CYS A 61 5.20 9.84 27.52
N ASP A 62 5.24 10.88 26.69
CA ASP A 62 5.15 12.29 27.13
C ASP A 62 3.88 12.58 27.92
N MET A 63 2.73 12.03 27.48
CA MET A 63 1.44 12.22 28.15
C MET A 63 1.34 11.51 29.52
N ASN A 64 2.19 10.53 29.78
CA ASN A 64 2.19 9.69 30.98
C ASN A 64 3.45 9.88 31.83
N ASP A 65 4.22 10.96 31.61
CA ASP A 65 5.44 11.31 32.34
C ASP A 65 6.47 10.16 32.38
N ILE A 66 6.61 9.41 31.28
CA ILE A 66 7.61 8.36 31.07
C ILE A 66 8.80 9.02 30.37
N GLU A 67 9.90 9.21 31.11
CA GLU A 67 10.99 10.09 30.67
C GLU A 67 11.96 9.40 29.68
N ASP A 68 12.23 8.10 29.87
CA ASP A 68 13.21 7.39 29.05
C ASP A 68 12.86 5.90 28.82
N THR A 69 13.67 5.25 28.01
CA THR A 69 13.45 3.87 27.58
C THR A 69 13.58 2.83 28.68
N SER A 70 14.22 3.14 29.84
CA SER A 70 14.33 2.21 30.97
C SER A 70 13.01 2.03 31.72
N GLU A 71 12.10 2.99 31.60
CA GLU A 71 10.76 2.95 32.18
C GLU A 71 9.76 2.13 31.37
N LEU A 72 10.12 1.74 30.13
CA LEU A 72 9.29 0.88 29.31
C LEU A 72 9.22 -0.52 29.91
N ASP A 73 8.05 -0.91 30.35
CA ASP A 73 7.75 -2.23 30.87
C ASP A 73 6.52 -2.86 30.19
N GLY A 74 6.13 -4.06 30.62
CA GLY A 74 4.99 -4.76 30.04
C GLY A 74 3.65 -4.04 30.29
N ARG A 75 3.54 -3.24 31.36
CA ARG A 75 2.34 -2.46 31.68
C ARG A 75 2.23 -1.24 30.77
N VAL A 76 3.30 -0.48 30.63
CA VAL A 76 3.38 0.67 29.72
C VAL A 76 3.02 0.26 28.29
N ILE A 77 3.56 -0.86 27.82
CA ILE A 77 3.23 -1.40 26.48
C ILE A 77 1.75 -1.78 26.35
N HIS A 78 1.18 -2.39 27.38
CA HIS A 78 -0.24 -2.75 27.41
C HIS A 78 -1.12 -1.50 27.39
N ASP A 79 -0.82 -0.50 28.21
CA ASP A 79 -1.56 0.74 28.28
C ASP A 79 -1.46 1.55 26.97
N PHE A 80 -0.28 1.58 26.34
CA PHE A 80 -0.10 2.13 25.00
C PHE A 80 -1.00 1.44 23.97
N LYS A 81 -1.09 0.10 23.98
CA LYS A 81 -1.95 -0.67 23.07
C LYS A 81 -3.42 -0.31 23.25
N ILE A 82 -3.90 -0.15 24.50
CA ILE A 82 -5.27 0.28 24.80
C ILE A 82 -5.49 1.71 24.31
N TRP A 83 -4.61 2.62 24.66
CA TRP A 83 -4.69 4.02 24.22
C TRP A 83 -4.75 4.14 22.69
N ARG A 84 -3.90 3.37 21.98
CA ARG A 84 -3.92 3.36 20.50
C ARG A 84 -5.23 2.85 19.94
N ARG A 85 -5.84 1.86 20.56
CA ARG A 85 -7.10 1.29 20.09
C ARG A 85 -8.26 2.26 20.29
N ASP A 86 -8.36 2.86 21.45
CA ASP A 86 -9.57 3.51 21.94
C ASP A 86 -9.53 5.05 21.85
N GLU A 87 -8.37 5.68 22.08
CA GLU A 87 -8.26 7.13 22.25
C GLU A 87 -7.58 7.87 21.10
N ALA A 88 -6.79 7.17 20.30
CA ALA A 88 -5.97 7.80 19.29
C ALA A 88 -6.72 8.24 18.02
N HIS A 89 -8.02 8.02 17.93
CA HIS A 89 -8.84 8.28 16.73
C HIS A 89 -9.81 9.47 16.88
N ASN A 90 -9.52 10.45 17.74
CA ASN A 90 -10.36 11.66 17.90
C ASN A 90 -11.86 11.37 18.12
N GLY A 91 -12.21 10.20 18.70
CA GLY A 91 -13.58 9.82 19.00
C GLY A 91 -14.37 9.19 17.85
N GLU A 92 -13.78 8.98 16.70
CA GLU A 92 -14.43 8.32 15.55
C GLU A 92 -13.93 6.88 15.35
N GLY A 93 -14.52 5.94 16.09
CA GLY A 93 -14.28 4.51 15.91
C GLY A 93 -12.99 3.98 16.55
N SER A 94 -12.84 2.66 16.61
CA SER A 94 -11.63 1.98 17.06
C SER A 94 -10.67 1.68 15.90
N LEU A 95 -9.38 1.55 16.21
CA LEU A 95 -8.37 1.12 15.24
C LEU A 95 -8.68 -0.31 14.76
N SER A 96 -8.51 -0.59 13.46
CA SER A 96 -8.75 -1.93 12.92
C SER A 96 -7.75 -2.93 13.50
N ASN A 97 -8.16 -4.19 13.69
CA ASN A 97 -7.30 -5.28 14.16
C ASN A 97 -6.04 -5.41 13.31
N LYS A 98 -6.18 -5.25 11.99
CA LYS A 98 -5.04 -5.31 11.08
C LYS A 98 -4.04 -4.18 11.33
N THR A 99 -4.51 -2.95 11.47
CA THR A 99 -3.62 -1.80 11.76
C THR A 99 -2.94 -1.98 13.12
N MET A 100 -3.69 -2.39 14.13
CA MET A 100 -3.14 -2.68 15.45
C MET A 100 -2.07 -3.77 15.40
N ARG A 101 -2.32 -4.84 14.64
CA ARG A 101 -1.35 -5.91 14.46
C ARG A 101 -0.05 -5.41 13.81
N ASP A 102 -0.16 -4.63 12.75
CA ASP A 102 0.99 -4.09 12.03
C ASP A 102 1.81 -3.15 12.94
N GLU A 103 1.15 -2.28 13.71
CA GLU A 103 1.79 -1.41 14.71
C GLU A 103 2.48 -2.21 15.84
N MET A 104 1.85 -3.28 16.32
CA MET A 104 2.45 -4.13 17.37
C MET A 104 3.66 -4.93 16.85
N TYR A 105 3.70 -5.31 15.57
CA TYR A 105 4.89 -5.89 14.97
C TYR A 105 6.04 -4.88 14.90
N LEU A 106 5.76 -3.65 14.49
CA LEU A 106 6.76 -2.58 14.48
C LEU A 106 7.28 -2.31 15.89
N LEU A 107 6.39 -2.17 16.87
CA LEU A 107 6.76 -1.96 18.27
C LEU A 107 7.65 -3.10 18.79
N ARG A 108 7.32 -4.35 18.45
CA ARG A 108 8.15 -5.51 18.83
C ARG A 108 9.55 -5.44 18.21
N SER A 109 9.65 -5.01 16.96
CA SER A 109 10.95 -4.81 16.29
C SER A 109 11.75 -3.69 16.94
N TYR A 110 11.11 -2.57 17.26
CA TYR A 110 11.72 -1.45 17.95
C TYR A 110 12.23 -1.83 19.34
N ILE A 111 11.43 -2.51 20.14
CA ILE A 111 11.85 -2.97 21.47
C ILE A 111 13.02 -3.95 21.39
N ARG A 112 13.04 -4.87 20.41
CA ARG A 112 14.22 -5.74 20.18
C ARG A 112 15.48 -4.94 19.88
N PHE A 113 15.36 -3.88 19.11
CA PHE A 113 16.48 -2.98 18.85
C PHE A 113 16.96 -2.32 20.14
N LEU A 114 16.06 -1.78 20.96
CA LEU A 114 16.42 -1.18 22.26
C LEU A 114 17.12 -2.17 23.19
N GLU A 115 16.63 -3.40 23.26
CA GLU A 115 17.28 -4.49 23.99
C GLU A 115 18.70 -4.77 23.48
N SER A 116 18.91 -4.72 22.16
CA SER A 116 20.21 -5.00 21.55
C SER A 116 21.29 -3.96 21.84
N ILE A 117 20.87 -2.76 22.24
CA ILE A 117 21.76 -1.64 22.62
C ILE A 117 21.75 -1.32 24.10
N ASP A 118 21.23 -2.23 24.93
CA ASP A 118 21.09 -2.09 26.39
C ASP A 118 20.21 -0.90 26.83
N ALA A 119 19.33 -0.41 25.96
CA ALA A 119 18.45 0.72 26.26
C ALA A 119 17.10 0.31 26.87
N ALA A 120 16.72 -0.96 26.83
CA ALA A 120 15.52 -1.50 27.45
C ALA A 120 15.77 -2.85 28.12
N VAL A 121 14.88 -3.23 29.02
CA VAL A 121 14.96 -4.48 29.78
C VAL A 121 14.92 -5.69 28.85
N HIS A 122 15.84 -6.62 29.04
CA HIS A 122 15.93 -7.83 28.22
C HIS A 122 14.62 -8.63 28.20
N ARG A 123 14.24 -9.15 27.03
CA ARG A 123 13.00 -9.91 26.75
C ARG A 123 11.71 -9.09 26.89
N LEU A 124 11.77 -7.77 26.94
CA LEU A 124 10.58 -6.92 26.95
C LEU A 124 9.72 -7.12 25.68
N HIS A 125 10.36 -7.32 24.52
CA HIS A 125 9.66 -7.59 23.24
C HIS A 125 8.71 -8.80 23.32
N THR A 126 8.94 -9.75 24.23
CA THR A 126 8.08 -10.93 24.41
C THR A 126 6.77 -10.61 25.12
N LYS A 127 6.68 -9.44 25.78
CA LYS A 127 5.46 -8.95 26.42
C LYS A 127 4.48 -8.30 25.44
N ILE A 128 4.93 -8.04 24.20
CA ILE A 128 4.08 -7.43 23.16
C ILE A 128 3.19 -8.49 22.56
N GLU A 129 1.91 -8.42 22.89
CA GLU A 129 0.88 -9.29 22.32
C GLU A 129 0.47 -8.79 20.93
N ILE A 130 0.67 -9.63 19.93
CA ILE A 130 0.23 -9.37 18.55
C ILE A 130 -1.21 -9.85 18.40
N PRO A 131 -2.17 -8.98 17.99
CA PRO A 131 -3.53 -9.41 17.73
C PRO A 131 -3.58 -10.49 16.63
N SER A 132 -4.42 -11.50 16.82
CA SER A 132 -4.78 -12.43 15.75
C SER A 132 -5.71 -11.72 14.76
N LEU A 133 -5.66 -12.13 13.50
CA LEU A 133 -6.63 -11.70 12.50
C LEU A 133 -7.58 -12.84 12.20
N ASP A 134 -8.86 -12.54 12.20
CA ASP A 134 -9.86 -13.44 11.68
C ASP A 134 -9.85 -13.43 10.13
N PRO A 135 -10.34 -14.51 9.47
CA PRO A 135 -10.53 -14.51 8.04
C PRO A 135 -11.39 -13.29 7.61
N GLY A 136 -10.86 -12.47 6.69
CA GLY A 136 -11.51 -11.22 6.26
C GLY A 136 -11.03 -9.95 6.98
N ASP A 137 -10.33 -10.06 8.12
CA ASP A 137 -9.76 -8.90 8.80
C ASP A 137 -8.75 -8.16 7.90
N GLY A 138 -9.06 -6.89 7.61
CA GLY A 138 -8.24 -6.03 6.76
C GLY A 138 -8.36 -6.32 5.26
N GLU A 139 -9.22 -7.23 4.85
CA GLU A 139 -9.66 -7.36 3.47
C GLU A 139 -10.77 -6.32 3.22
N ARG A 140 -10.55 -5.47 2.24
CA ARG A 140 -11.59 -4.58 1.75
C ARG A 140 -12.09 -5.20 0.46
N ASP A 141 -13.27 -5.76 0.51
CA ASP A 141 -14.00 -6.24 -0.66
C ASP A 141 -14.49 -5.03 -1.47
N ILE A 142 -13.52 -4.32 -2.07
CA ILE A 142 -13.79 -3.16 -2.90
C ILE A 142 -13.06 -3.39 -4.22
N GLU A 143 -13.81 -3.76 -5.24
CA GLU A 143 -13.33 -3.79 -6.62
C GLU A 143 -14.16 -2.87 -7.52
N PHE A 144 -13.62 -2.56 -8.68
CA PHE A 144 -14.38 -1.90 -9.74
C PHE A 144 -15.08 -2.97 -10.56
N GLU A 145 -16.38 -2.87 -10.66
CA GLU A 145 -17.14 -3.59 -11.68
C GLU A 145 -16.76 -3.11 -13.08
N SER A 146 -16.79 -4.01 -14.05
CA SER A 146 -16.42 -3.66 -15.44
C SER A 146 -17.24 -2.49 -15.97
N ASP A 147 -18.55 -2.48 -15.67
CA ASP A 147 -19.46 -1.41 -16.11
C ASP A 147 -19.15 -0.05 -15.49
N GLU A 148 -18.67 -0.03 -14.25
CA GLU A 148 -18.24 1.21 -13.58
C GLU A 148 -16.98 1.77 -14.25
N LEU A 149 -15.99 0.91 -14.48
CA LEU A 149 -14.75 1.29 -15.14
C LEU A 149 -15.02 1.82 -16.54
N ASP A 150 -15.83 1.11 -17.32
CA ASP A 150 -16.23 1.51 -18.67
C ASP A 150 -16.96 2.87 -18.68
N ALA A 151 -17.84 3.11 -17.71
CA ALA A 151 -18.56 4.38 -17.59
C ALA A 151 -17.59 5.54 -17.31
N ILE A 152 -16.58 5.32 -16.45
CA ILE A 152 -15.56 6.33 -16.13
C ILE A 152 -14.69 6.60 -17.37
N LEU A 153 -14.18 5.56 -18.02
CA LEU A 153 -13.34 5.70 -19.20
C LEU A 153 -14.08 6.40 -20.35
N LYS A 154 -15.35 6.03 -20.62
CA LYS A 154 -16.19 6.72 -21.60
C LYS A 154 -16.43 8.20 -21.26
N HIS A 155 -16.59 8.52 -19.98
CA HIS A 155 -16.74 9.90 -19.56
C HIS A 155 -15.45 10.70 -19.78
N LEU A 156 -14.30 10.14 -19.39
CA LEU A 156 -12.99 10.76 -19.58
C LEU A 156 -12.66 10.93 -21.06
N ASP A 157 -12.92 9.92 -21.85
CA ASP A 157 -12.73 9.96 -23.30
C ASP A 157 -13.55 11.09 -23.96
N LYS A 158 -14.76 11.32 -23.49
CA LYS A 158 -15.64 12.35 -24.05
C LYS A 158 -15.35 13.77 -23.58
N PHE A 159 -14.99 13.96 -22.31
CA PHE A 159 -14.94 15.27 -21.66
C PHE A 159 -13.55 15.69 -21.19
N GLU A 160 -12.63 14.74 -21.03
CA GLU A 160 -11.28 14.96 -20.50
C GLU A 160 -10.21 14.28 -21.38
N TYR A 161 -10.50 14.13 -22.68
CA TYR A 161 -9.66 13.38 -23.61
C TYR A 161 -8.21 13.89 -23.62
N GLY A 162 -7.25 12.97 -23.56
CA GLY A 162 -5.82 13.27 -23.57
C GLY A 162 -5.30 14.06 -22.38
N THR A 163 -6.15 14.38 -21.37
CA THR A 163 -5.68 15.06 -20.17
C THR A 163 -4.80 14.14 -19.31
N ARG A 164 -4.06 14.73 -18.40
CA ARG A 164 -3.25 13.98 -17.42
C ARG A 164 -4.08 13.01 -16.57
N GLU A 165 -5.30 13.39 -16.22
CA GLU A 165 -6.21 12.55 -15.44
C GLU A 165 -6.67 11.35 -16.29
N HIS A 166 -6.98 11.58 -17.56
CA HIS A 166 -7.32 10.51 -18.50
C HIS A 166 -6.13 9.56 -18.71
N ALA A 167 -4.91 10.08 -18.92
CA ALA A 167 -3.71 9.26 -19.07
C ALA A 167 -3.45 8.37 -17.85
N VAL A 168 -3.66 8.88 -16.63
CA VAL A 168 -3.55 8.08 -15.39
C VAL A 168 -4.55 6.92 -15.39
N TRP A 169 -5.82 7.16 -15.76
CA TRP A 169 -6.85 6.14 -15.80
C TRP A 169 -6.60 5.10 -16.89
N ILE A 170 -6.17 5.52 -18.07
CA ILE A 170 -5.78 4.61 -19.16
C ILE A 170 -4.61 3.72 -18.72
N LEU A 171 -3.57 4.27 -18.11
CA LEU A 171 -2.44 3.49 -17.61
C LEU A 171 -2.86 2.43 -16.58
N PHE A 172 -3.78 2.77 -15.66
CA PHE A 172 -4.33 1.79 -14.72
C PHE A 172 -5.15 0.71 -15.44
N ALA A 173 -6.07 1.11 -16.31
CA ALA A 173 -6.95 0.22 -17.05
C ALA A 173 -6.19 -0.69 -18.03
N ALA A 174 -5.09 -0.21 -18.61
CA ALA A 174 -4.28 -1.00 -19.54
C ALA A 174 -3.28 -1.94 -18.84
N THR A 175 -2.84 -1.65 -17.62
CA THR A 175 -1.72 -2.38 -17.02
C THR A 175 -2.03 -3.06 -15.69
N GLY A 176 -3.04 -2.62 -14.96
CA GLY A 176 -3.33 -3.09 -13.59
C GLY A 176 -2.21 -2.84 -12.58
N ARG A 177 -1.23 -1.98 -12.90
CA ARG A 177 -0.05 -1.73 -12.06
C ARG A 177 -0.39 -0.88 -10.83
N ARG A 178 0.46 -0.93 -9.81
CA ARG A 178 0.35 -0.07 -8.63
C ARG A 178 0.66 1.40 -8.98
N PRO A 179 0.15 2.38 -8.22
CA PRO A 179 0.44 3.82 -8.46
C PRO A 179 1.93 4.14 -8.55
N GLY A 180 2.76 3.45 -7.76
CA GLY A 180 4.22 3.59 -7.82
C GLY A 180 4.82 3.16 -9.16
N GLY A 181 4.27 2.13 -9.81
CA GLY A 181 4.65 1.71 -11.15
C GLY A 181 4.32 2.78 -12.19
N LEU A 182 3.12 3.35 -12.14
CA LEU A 182 2.75 4.42 -13.07
C LEU A 182 3.63 5.68 -12.88
N ARG A 183 3.91 6.02 -11.62
CA ARG A 183 4.81 7.12 -11.30
C ARG A 183 6.23 6.91 -11.82
N SER A 184 6.69 5.67 -11.92
CA SER A 184 8.07 5.38 -12.35
C SER A 184 8.32 5.62 -13.83
N LEU A 185 7.27 5.66 -14.65
CA LEU A 185 7.37 5.77 -16.10
C LEU A 185 7.97 7.11 -16.57
N ASP A 186 8.85 7.00 -17.56
CA ASP A 186 9.36 8.11 -18.37
C ASP A 186 8.78 8.03 -19.78
N CYS A 187 8.96 9.08 -20.56
CA CYS A 187 8.53 9.07 -21.97
C CYS A 187 9.24 7.98 -22.78
N ASP A 188 10.50 7.69 -22.45
CA ASP A 188 11.30 6.66 -23.14
C ASP A 188 10.89 5.23 -22.76
N ASP A 189 10.04 5.05 -21.74
CA ASP A 189 9.52 3.74 -21.33
C ASP A 189 8.22 3.35 -22.06
N VAL A 190 7.64 4.26 -22.84
CA VAL A 190 6.40 4.02 -23.57
C VAL A 190 6.65 3.99 -25.08
N HIS A 191 6.37 2.86 -25.67
CA HIS A 191 6.57 2.58 -27.10
C HIS A 191 5.19 2.53 -27.76
N LEU A 192 4.74 3.68 -28.27
CA LEU A 192 3.36 3.88 -28.71
C LEU A 192 3.20 3.75 -30.23
N ASP A 193 4.30 3.79 -30.97
CA ASP A 193 4.30 3.68 -32.42
C ASP A 193 4.35 2.21 -32.87
N GLY A 194 3.66 1.88 -33.99
CA GLY A 194 3.67 0.56 -34.61
C GLY A 194 2.52 -0.35 -34.20
N ASP A 195 2.52 -1.58 -34.72
CA ASP A 195 1.39 -2.52 -34.62
C ASP A 195 1.23 -3.19 -33.23
N ASN A 196 2.18 -3.02 -32.32
CA ASN A 196 2.16 -3.67 -31.01
C ASN A 196 2.67 -2.72 -29.93
N PRO A 197 1.90 -1.71 -29.53
CA PRO A 197 2.34 -0.74 -28.53
C PRO A 197 2.52 -1.40 -27.14
N TYR A 198 3.54 -0.94 -26.38
CA TYR A 198 3.88 -1.51 -25.09
C TYR A 198 4.54 -0.50 -24.15
N ILE A 199 4.57 -0.85 -22.88
CA ILE A 199 5.16 -0.07 -21.81
C ILE A 199 6.20 -0.93 -21.08
N GLU A 200 7.37 -0.36 -20.81
CA GLU A 200 8.42 -0.99 -20.02
C GLU A 200 8.46 -0.42 -18.61
N PHE A 201 8.49 -1.30 -17.62
CA PHE A 201 8.62 -0.92 -16.22
C PHE A 201 10.03 -1.21 -15.73
N HIS A 202 10.78 -0.16 -15.40
CA HIS A 202 12.15 -0.24 -14.91
C HIS A 202 12.25 0.18 -13.44
N HIS A 203 13.03 -0.58 -12.67
CA HIS A 203 13.40 -0.19 -11.30
C HIS A 203 14.58 0.77 -11.32
N ARG A 204 14.34 1.99 -10.85
CA ARG A 204 15.36 3.04 -10.78
C ARG A 204 15.42 3.57 -9.35
N GLU A 205 16.59 4.02 -8.90
CA GLU A 205 16.83 4.45 -7.52
C GLU A 205 15.83 5.55 -7.05
N GLU A 206 15.52 6.51 -7.92
CA GLU A 206 14.61 7.61 -7.62
C GLU A 206 13.12 7.26 -7.81
N THR A 207 12.85 6.21 -8.57
CA THR A 207 11.50 5.72 -8.85
C THR A 207 11.45 4.21 -8.66
N THR A 208 11.58 3.80 -7.40
CA THR A 208 11.65 2.39 -7.03
C THR A 208 10.33 1.67 -7.27
N LEU A 209 10.41 0.48 -7.87
CA LEU A 209 9.30 -0.47 -7.91
C LEU A 209 9.23 -1.27 -6.60
N LYS A 210 8.04 -1.70 -6.19
CA LYS A 210 7.82 -2.34 -4.88
C LYS A 210 8.71 -3.57 -4.65
N ASN A 211 8.88 -4.43 -5.67
CA ASN A 211 9.73 -5.62 -5.59
C ASN A 211 11.08 -5.42 -6.28
N LYS A 212 11.51 -4.17 -6.42
CA LYS A 212 12.76 -3.79 -7.07
C LYS A 212 12.83 -4.37 -8.50
N ARG A 213 13.98 -4.90 -8.93
CA ARG A 213 14.18 -5.47 -10.27
C ARG A 213 13.25 -6.63 -10.61
N LYS A 214 12.68 -7.34 -9.62
CA LYS A 214 11.70 -8.41 -9.88
C LYS A 214 10.38 -7.88 -10.47
N SER A 215 10.10 -6.58 -10.28
CA SER A 215 8.93 -5.90 -10.85
C SER A 215 9.15 -5.38 -12.28
N GLU A 216 10.38 -5.47 -12.82
CA GLU A 216 10.68 -5.06 -14.19
C GLU A 216 9.98 -5.98 -15.18
N ASN A 217 9.29 -5.38 -16.14
CA ASN A 217 8.52 -6.12 -17.11
C ASN A 217 8.04 -5.22 -18.26
N THR A 218 7.75 -5.84 -19.39
CA THR A 218 7.10 -5.21 -20.54
C THR A 218 5.63 -5.60 -20.58
N VAL A 219 4.76 -4.63 -20.80
CA VAL A 219 3.29 -4.83 -20.84
C VAL A 219 2.74 -4.26 -22.14
N GLY A 220 2.24 -5.13 -23.02
CA GLY A 220 1.52 -4.71 -24.23
C GLY A 220 0.22 -3.98 -23.85
N ILE A 221 -0.12 -2.93 -24.61
CA ILE A 221 -1.36 -2.16 -24.46
C ILE A 221 -2.14 -2.15 -25.77
N SER A 222 -3.41 -1.73 -25.75
CA SER A 222 -4.21 -1.60 -26.97
C SER A 222 -3.83 -0.34 -27.74
N ASP A 223 -4.11 -0.32 -29.04
CA ASP A 223 -3.91 0.84 -29.91
C ASP A 223 -4.66 2.06 -29.39
N SER A 224 -5.90 1.89 -28.91
CA SER A 224 -6.68 2.97 -28.30
C SER A 224 -6.03 3.57 -27.04
N ALA A 225 -5.42 2.74 -26.20
CA ALA A 225 -4.68 3.24 -25.05
C ALA A 225 -3.40 3.98 -25.45
N ALA A 226 -2.71 3.48 -26.48
CA ALA A 226 -1.53 4.13 -27.05
C ALA A 226 -1.86 5.49 -27.63
N GLU A 227 -2.95 5.60 -28.37
CA GLU A 227 -3.45 6.85 -28.97
C GLU A 227 -3.71 7.93 -27.91
N VAL A 228 -4.45 7.60 -26.85
CA VAL A 228 -4.69 8.53 -25.73
C VAL A 228 -3.39 8.96 -25.05
N LEU A 229 -2.45 8.04 -24.85
CA LEU A 229 -1.16 8.37 -24.23
C LEU A 229 -0.30 9.25 -25.15
N GLN A 230 -0.32 9.01 -26.45
CA GLN A 230 0.38 9.82 -27.43
C GLN A 230 -0.18 11.24 -27.47
N ASP A 231 -1.48 11.41 -27.49
CA ASP A 231 -2.15 12.71 -27.45
C ASP A 231 -1.89 13.45 -26.13
N TYR A 232 -1.89 12.72 -25.00
CA TYR A 232 -1.47 13.30 -23.73
C TYR A 232 -0.05 13.85 -23.79
N ILE A 233 0.90 13.06 -24.33
CA ILE A 233 2.31 13.47 -24.42
C ILE A 233 2.46 14.72 -25.31
N GLN A 234 1.76 14.77 -26.42
CA GLN A 234 1.89 15.84 -27.39
C GLN A 234 1.18 17.13 -26.99
N MET A 235 -0.01 17.04 -26.36
CA MET A 235 -0.87 18.21 -26.13
C MET A 235 -0.93 18.68 -24.70
N HIS A 236 -0.83 17.78 -23.71
CA HIS A 236 -1.15 18.09 -22.31
C HIS A 236 -0.02 17.85 -21.33
N ARG A 237 0.99 17.06 -21.71
CA ARG A 237 2.14 16.80 -20.85
C ARG A 237 2.94 18.11 -20.68
N VAL A 238 3.21 18.46 -19.41
CA VAL A 238 4.15 19.55 -19.13
C VAL A 238 5.56 19.04 -19.42
N ASP A 239 6.27 19.70 -20.34
CA ASP A 239 7.64 19.29 -20.73
C ASP A 239 8.63 19.66 -19.63
N ILE A 240 8.95 18.69 -18.82
CA ILE A 240 9.87 18.79 -17.68
C ILE A 240 10.86 17.64 -17.76
N GLU A 241 12.12 17.98 -17.53
CA GLU A 241 13.20 17.04 -17.30
C GLU A 241 13.59 17.08 -15.81
N GLN A 242 13.77 15.92 -15.20
CA GLN A 242 14.16 15.77 -13.81
C GLN A 242 15.21 14.68 -13.68
N ASN A 243 16.41 15.07 -13.20
CA ASN A 243 17.56 14.18 -13.06
C ASN A 243 17.96 13.49 -14.40
N GLY A 244 17.97 14.25 -15.51
CA GLY A 244 18.29 13.73 -16.84
C GLY A 244 17.23 12.81 -17.44
N ARG A 245 16.00 12.77 -16.88
CA ARG A 245 14.89 11.92 -17.32
C ARG A 245 13.65 12.76 -17.62
N LYS A 246 12.84 12.31 -18.57
CA LYS A 246 11.59 12.94 -18.95
C LYS A 246 10.40 12.14 -18.39
N PRO A 247 9.89 12.48 -17.18
CA PRO A 247 8.77 11.75 -16.60
C PRO A 247 7.57 11.73 -17.53
N LEU A 248 6.88 10.60 -17.64
CA LEU A 248 5.66 10.49 -18.43
C LEU A 248 4.55 11.35 -17.81
N LEU A 249 4.23 11.10 -16.54
CA LEU A 249 3.19 11.83 -15.83
C LEU A 249 3.79 13.04 -15.10
N THR A 250 3.42 14.24 -15.54
CA THR A 250 4.00 15.51 -15.06
C THR A 250 2.95 16.51 -14.59
N SER A 251 3.38 17.42 -13.73
CA SER A 251 2.69 18.66 -13.36
C SER A 251 3.68 19.82 -13.47
N ALA A 252 3.24 21.05 -13.23
CA ALA A 252 4.14 22.22 -13.17
C ALA A 252 5.27 22.08 -12.13
N HIS A 253 5.15 21.14 -11.19
CA HIS A 253 6.11 20.89 -10.12
C HIS A 253 7.04 19.67 -10.39
N GLY A 254 6.98 19.06 -11.57
CA GLY A 254 7.76 17.90 -11.94
C GLY A 254 6.95 16.62 -12.06
N ARG A 255 7.61 15.48 -11.83
CA ARG A 255 7.01 14.14 -11.84
C ARG A 255 5.83 14.07 -10.87
N LEU A 256 4.73 13.51 -11.34
CA LEU A 256 3.51 13.39 -10.54
C LEU A 256 3.75 12.56 -9.27
N SER A 257 3.24 13.03 -8.14
CA SER A 257 3.32 12.29 -6.89
C SER A 257 2.32 11.14 -6.84
N ILE A 258 2.62 10.09 -6.07
CA ILE A 258 1.67 8.99 -5.83
C ILE A 258 0.37 9.50 -5.21
N SER A 259 0.45 10.50 -4.33
CA SER A 259 -0.75 11.11 -3.71
C SER A 259 -1.63 11.77 -4.75
N THR A 260 -1.07 12.48 -5.73
CA THR A 260 -1.83 13.10 -6.81
C THR A 260 -2.48 12.05 -7.73
N ILE A 261 -1.75 10.98 -8.07
CA ILE A 261 -2.32 9.86 -8.84
C ILE A 261 -3.53 9.27 -8.09
N ARG A 262 -3.41 9.06 -6.77
CA ARG A 262 -4.51 8.55 -5.93
C ARG A 262 -5.70 9.52 -5.91
N LYS A 263 -5.47 10.84 -5.83
CA LYS A 263 -6.53 11.85 -5.88
C LYS A 263 -7.35 11.76 -7.18
N TYR A 264 -6.71 11.55 -8.31
CA TYR A 264 -7.41 11.40 -9.59
C TYR A 264 -8.29 10.14 -9.62
N ILE A 265 -7.85 9.05 -9.01
CA ILE A 265 -8.68 7.85 -8.91
C ILE A 265 -9.87 8.10 -7.98
N TYR A 266 -9.68 8.66 -6.80
CA TYR A 266 -10.78 9.01 -5.89
C TYR A 266 -11.74 10.04 -6.51
N LYS A 267 -11.23 11.00 -7.29
CA LYS A 267 -12.05 12.01 -7.95
C LYS A 267 -13.05 11.36 -8.91
N TRP A 268 -12.55 10.62 -9.88
CA TRP A 268 -13.34 10.10 -10.98
C TRP A 268 -14.14 8.83 -10.65
N SER A 269 -13.81 8.15 -9.56
CA SER A 269 -14.62 7.03 -9.07
C SER A 269 -15.92 7.46 -8.38
N ARG A 270 -16.10 8.75 -8.10
CA ARG A 270 -17.34 9.26 -7.53
C ARG A 270 -18.44 9.34 -8.61
N PRO A 271 -19.65 8.80 -8.35
CA PRO A 271 -20.74 8.80 -9.34
C PRO A 271 -21.05 10.18 -9.91
N CYS A 272 -21.10 11.21 -9.04
CA CYS A 272 -21.41 12.58 -9.43
C CYS A 272 -20.38 13.20 -10.40
N MET A 273 -19.13 12.75 -10.40
CA MET A 273 -18.09 13.27 -11.30
C MET A 273 -18.26 12.77 -12.74
N ILE A 274 -18.93 11.65 -12.94
CA ILE A 274 -19.22 11.08 -14.26
C ILE A 274 -20.68 11.29 -14.68
N GLY A 275 -21.37 12.25 -14.05
CA GLY A 275 -22.75 12.63 -14.41
C GLY A 275 -23.83 11.70 -13.90
N LYS A 276 -23.50 10.79 -12.96
CA LYS A 276 -24.51 9.97 -12.26
C LYS A 276 -25.02 10.68 -11.01
N GLU A 277 -26.23 10.36 -10.58
CA GLU A 277 -26.79 10.88 -9.35
C GLU A 277 -26.03 10.38 -8.12
N CYS A 278 -26.01 11.20 -7.06
CA CYS A 278 -25.43 10.78 -5.79
C CYS A 278 -26.36 9.74 -5.13
N PRO A 279 -25.87 8.53 -4.79
CA PRO A 279 -26.70 7.51 -4.14
C PRO A 279 -27.30 7.96 -2.80
N ASP A 280 -26.61 8.86 -2.08
CA ASP A 280 -27.11 9.46 -0.83
C ASP A 280 -27.96 10.73 -1.06
N ASN A 281 -28.26 11.09 -2.30
CA ASN A 281 -28.96 12.33 -2.67
C ASN A 281 -28.33 13.61 -2.08
N ARG A 282 -27.00 13.63 -1.89
CA ARG A 282 -26.29 14.82 -1.38
C ARG A 282 -26.22 15.89 -2.45
N GLU A 283 -26.45 17.13 -2.05
CA GLU A 283 -26.19 18.26 -2.92
C GLU A 283 -24.69 18.47 -3.10
N LEU A 284 -24.24 18.66 -4.36
CA LEU A 284 -22.82 18.82 -4.68
C LEU A 284 -22.17 20.00 -3.95
N LYS A 285 -22.93 21.10 -3.75
CA LYS A 285 -22.43 22.32 -3.08
C LYS A 285 -22.13 22.17 -1.60
N SER A 286 -22.80 21.22 -0.93
CA SER A 286 -22.66 20.96 0.51
C SER A 286 -21.91 19.64 0.78
N CYS A 287 -21.46 18.96 -0.26
CA CYS A 287 -20.77 17.69 -0.11
C CYS A 287 -19.30 17.90 0.28
N GLU A 288 -18.89 17.39 1.43
CA GLU A 288 -17.53 17.49 1.95
C GLU A 288 -16.48 16.97 0.94
N ALA A 289 -16.80 15.92 0.19
CA ALA A 289 -15.91 15.38 -0.84
C ALA A 289 -15.67 16.33 -2.03
N MET A 290 -16.43 17.41 -2.13
CA MET A 290 -16.33 18.44 -3.18
C MET A 290 -15.58 19.69 -2.73
N GLU A 291 -15.24 19.85 -1.46
CA GLU A 291 -14.55 21.03 -0.92
C GLU A 291 -13.17 21.22 -1.56
N SER A 292 -12.44 20.15 -1.79
CA SER A 292 -11.14 20.18 -2.46
C SER A 292 -10.82 18.81 -3.09
N SER A 293 -9.78 18.79 -3.92
CA SER A 293 -9.26 17.52 -4.49
C SER A 293 -8.76 16.56 -3.42
N ASP A 294 -8.35 17.05 -2.25
CA ASP A 294 -7.87 16.24 -1.12
C ASP A 294 -9.02 15.56 -0.38
N CYS A 295 -10.22 16.13 -0.47
CA CYS A 295 -11.42 15.58 0.16
C CYS A 295 -12.10 14.50 -0.68
N ALA A 296 -11.64 14.21 -1.90
CA ALA A 296 -12.29 13.24 -2.78
C ALA A 296 -12.50 11.86 -2.16
N SER A 297 -11.57 11.42 -1.30
CA SER A 297 -11.65 10.14 -0.58
C SER A 297 -12.68 10.11 0.56
N LYS A 298 -13.26 11.25 0.93
CA LYS A 298 -14.32 11.33 1.93
C LYS A 298 -15.71 10.92 1.38
N CYS A 299 -15.83 10.80 0.05
CA CYS A 299 -17.04 10.24 -0.54
C CYS A 299 -17.09 8.73 -0.26
N PRO A 300 -18.17 8.19 0.35
CA PRO A 300 -18.29 6.77 0.62
C PRO A 300 -18.30 5.89 -0.65
N TYR A 301 -18.64 6.47 -1.78
CA TYR A 301 -18.67 5.80 -3.09
C TYR A 301 -17.38 5.98 -3.89
N SER A 302 -16.41 6.73 -3.38
CA SER A 302 -15.10 6.83 -4.02
C SER A 302 -14.28 5.57 -3.75
N LYS A 303 -13.53 5.13 -4.77
CA LYS A 303 -12.76 3.88 -4.69
C LYS A 303 -11.25 4.16 -4.75
N PRO A 304 -10.45 3.46 -3.94
CA PRO A 304 -8.99 3.60 -3.95
C PRO A 304 -8.37 2.92 -5.18
N PRO A 305 -7.12 3.28 -5.56
CA PRO A 305 -6.42 2.63 -6.67
C PRO A 305 -6.29 1.10 -6.57
N VAL A 306 -6.28 0.57 -5.33
CA VAL A 306 -6.23 -0.88 -5.12
C VAL A 306 -7.49 -1.56 -5.65
N ALA A 307 -8.65 -0.92 -5.56
CA ALA A 307 -9.91 -1.44 -6.10
C ALA A 307 -9.87 -1.57 -7.63
N LEU A 308 -9.28 -0.58 -8.34
CA LEU A 308 -9.04 -0.67 -9.79
C LEU A 308 -8.19 -1.87 -10.17
N ARG A 309 -7.12 -2.07 -9.43
CA ARG A 309 -6.23 -3.20 -9.66
C ARG A 309 -6.91 -4.53 -9.38
N HIS A 310 -7.72 -4.62 -8.30
CA HIS A 310 -8.51 -5.82 -8.01
C HIS A 310 -9.50 -6.10 -9.15
N GLY A 311 -10.32 -5.13 -9.56
CA GLY A 311 -11.25 -5.31 -10.68
C GLY A 311 -10.55 -5.71 -11.98
N TYR A 312 -9.37 -5.14 -12.27
CA TYR A 312 -8.56 -5.52 -13.43
C TYR A 312 -8.11 -6.99 -13.37
N ILE A 313 -7.58 -7.44 -12.23
CA ILE A 313 -7.13 -8.82 -12.04
C ILE A 313 -8.33 -9.79 -12.08
N SER A 314 -9.45 -9.47 -11.39
CA SER A 314 -10.69 -10.25 -11.42
C SER A 314 -11.20 -10.42 -12.84
N ASN A 315 -11.21 -9.34 -13.63
CA ASN A 315 -11.65 -9.38 -15.01
C ASN A 315 -10.79 -10.30 -15.87
N LEU A 316 -9.45 -10.20 -15.77
CA LEU A 316 -8.55 -11.11 -16.48
C LEU A 316 -8.75 -12.57 -16.08
N ARG A 317 -9.02 -12.82 -14.78
CA ARG A 317 -9.32 -14.18 -14.29
C ARG A 317 -10.62 -14.70 -14.89
N ARG A 318 -11.70 -13.90 -14.90
CA ARG A 318 -12.99 -14.27 -15.54
C ARG A 318 -12.85 -14.53 -17.03
N GLN A 319 -11.87 -13.89 -17.70
CA GLN A 319 -11.53 -14.10 -19.10
C GLN A 319 -10.65 -15.35 -19.34
N GLY A 320 -10.29 -16.11 -18.29
CA GLY A 320 -9.47 -17.32 -18.41
C GLY A 320 -7.96 -17.05 -18.56
N VAL A 321 -7.48 -15.82 -18.35
CA VAL A 321 -6.04 -15.52 -18.45
C VAL A 321 -5.28 -16.25 -17.34
N SER A 322 -4.17 -16.90 -17.69
CA SER A 322 -3.37 -17.68 -16.74
C SER A 322 -2.83 -16.85 -15.58
N LEU A 323 -2.73 -17.47 -14.37
CA LEU A 323 -2.17 -16.81 -13.19
C LEU A 323 -0.77 -16.25 -13.44
N HIS A 324 0.05 -16.98 -14.17
CA HIS A 324 1.40 -16.54 -14.53
C HIS A 324 1.39 -15.24 -15.34
N THR A 325 0.54 -15.16 -16.36
CA THR A 325 0.40 -13.95 -17.19
C THR A 325 -0.09 -12.76 -16.37
N ILE A 326 -1.10 -12.95 -15.52
CA ILE A 326 -1.64 -11.90 -14.64
C ILE A 326 -0.58 -11.46 -13.64
N SER A 327 0.12 -12.41 -13.00
CA SER A 327 1.20 -12.16 -12.06
C SER A 327 2.27 -11.24 -12.65
N ARG A 328 2.76 -11.60 -13.82
CA ARG A 328 3.77 -10.82 -14.55
C ARG A 328 3.24 -9.44 -14.96
N ARG A 329 2.06 -9.38 -15.58
CA ARG A 329 1.47 -8.14 -16.08
C ARG A 329 1.21 -7.13 -14.97
N CYS A 330 0.60 -7.58 -13.88
CA CYS A 330 0.18 -6.72 -12.77
C CYS A 330 1.25 -6.54 -11.68
N ASP A 331 2.38 -7.25 -11.71
CA ASP A 331 3.38 -7.27 -10.63
C ASP A 331 2.75 -7.68 -9.29
N VAL A 332 2.20 -8.90 -9.24
CA VAL A 332 1.57 -9.50 -8.07
C VAL A 332 1.95 -10.99 -8.01
N SER A 333 2.21 -11.54 -6.85
CA SER A 333 2.50 -12.98 -6.74
C SER A 333 1.25 -13.81 -7.02
N GLU A 334 1.43 -15.01 -7.59
CA GLU A 334 0.34 -15.95 -7.85
C GLU A 334 -0.39 -16.31 -6.56
N GLU A 335 0.31 -16.49 -5.45
CA GLU A 335 -0.29 -16.73 -4.12
C GLU A 335 -1.26 -15.62 -3.68
N VAL A 336 -0.91 -14.35 -3.95
CA VAL A 336 -1.78 -13.20 -3.65
C VAL A 336 -3.00 -13.22 -4.56
N ILE A 337 -2.82 -13.58 -5.84
CA ILE A 337 -3.96 -13.71 -6.76
C ILE A 337 -4.88 -14.83 -6.26
N GLU A 338 -4.35 -16.00 -5.93
CA GLU A 338 -5.16 -17.12 -5.44
C GLU A 338 -5.90 -16.78 -4.16
N LYS A 339 -5.23 -16.12 -3.21
CA LYS A 339 -5.84 -15.73 -1.94
C LYS A 339 -7.03 -14.78 -2.12
N HIS A 340 -6.88 -13.75 -2.94
CA HIS A 340 -7.93 -12.75 -3.18
C HIS A 340 -9.01 -13.22 -4.18
N TYR A 341 -8.77 -14.28 -4.94
CA TYR A 341 -9.68 -14.80 -5.97
C TYR A 341 -10.16 -16.23 -5.67
N SER A 342 -9.95 -16.70 -4.44
CA SER A 342 -10.63 -17.89 -3.91
C SER A 342 -12.15 -17.73 -3.83
N GLU A 343 -12.65 -16.52 -4.01
CA GLU A 343 -14.07 -16.13 -3.97
C GLU A 343 -14.86 -16.52 -5.22
N LEU A 344 -14.20 -16.94 -6.28
CA LEU A 344 -14.90 -17.59 -7.38
C LEU A 344 -15.61 -18.84 -6.84
N THR A 345 -16.89 -18.96 -7.16
CA THR A 345 -17.65 -20.14 -6.84
C THR A 345 -16.99 -21.39 -7.42
N GLU A 346 -17.18 -22.55 -6.81
CA GLU A 346 -16.62 -23.81 -7.36
C GLU A 346 -17.13 -24.09 -8.79
N GLU A 347 -18.27 -23.54 -9.17
CA GLU A 347 -18.82 -23.61 -10.51
C GLU A 347 -18.02 -22.75 -11.50
N GLU A 348 -17.70 -21.50 -11.14
CA GLU A 348 -16.84 -20.62 -11.95
C GLU A 348 -15.42 -21.18 -12.09
N LYS A 349 -14.84 -21.70 -11.00
CA LYS A 349 -13.52 -22.36 -11.03
C LYS A 349 -13.51 -23.61 -11.93
N ARG A 350 -14.61 -24.36 -11.94
CA ARG A 350 -14.76 -25.53 -12.81
C ARG A 350 -14.86 -25.12 -14.28
N GLU A 351 -15.61 -24.07 -14.59
CA GLU A 351 -15.78 -23.60 -15.96
C GLU A 351 -14.47 -23.00 -16.50
N LEU A 352 -13.75 -22.24 -15.72
CA LEU A 352 -12.41 -21.73 -16.07
C LEU A 352 -11.44 -22.87 -16.40
N ARG A 353 -11.36 -23.88 -15.51
CA ARG A 353 -10.50 -25.08 -15.76
C ARG A 353 -10.90 -25.80 -17.05
N ARG A 354 -12.19 -25.88 -17.33
CA ARG A 354 -12.69 -26.49 -18.57
C ARG A 354 -12.33 -25.66 -19.80
N GLN A 355 -12.36 -24.36 -19.70
CA GLN A 355 -11.96 -23.46 -20.77
C GLN A 355 -10.45 -23.54 -21.05
N GLU A 356 -9.61 -23.52 -20.03
CA GLU A 356 -8.16 -23.72 -20.15
C GLU A 356 -7.82 -25.06 -20.82
N LEU A 357 -8.52 -26.14 -20.46
CA LEU A 357 -8.34 -27.45 -21.08
C LEU A 357 -8.75 -27.44 -22.56
N ARG A 358 -9.83 -26.73 -22.93
CA ARG A 358 -10.27 -26.62 -24.34
C ARG A 358 -9.28 -25.84 -25.20
N GLU A 359 -8.70 -24.77 -24.68
CA GLU A 359 -7.74 -23.94 -25.41
C GLU A 359 -6.39 -24.65 -25.63
N HIS A 360 -6.03 -25.58 -24.74
CA HIS A 360 -4.77 -26.33 -24.81
C HIS A 360 -4.92 -27.77 -25.33
N SER A 361 -6.15 -28.27 -25.51
CA SER A 361 -6.39 -29.60 -26.04
C SER A 361 -6.46 -29.57 -27.56
N ASN A 362 -5.68 -30.47 -28.17
CA ASN A 362 -5.71 -30.70 -29.59
C ASN A 362 -7.13 -31.20 -30.02
N PRO A 363 -7.84 -30.59 -30.99
CA PRO A 363 -9.21 -30.95 -31.32
C PRO A 363 -9.44 -32.40 -31.80
N SER A 364 -8.39 -33.20 -31.90
CA SER A 364 -8.45 -34.59 -32.35
C SER A 364 -8.77 -35.64 -31.32
N SER A 365 -8.86 -35.28 -30.03
CA SER A 365 -9.32 -36.19 -28.96
C SER A 365 -10.72 -35.85 -28.48
N GLY A 366 -11.74 -36.48 -29.02
CA GLY A 366 -13.17 -36.26 -28.74
C GLY A 366 -13.62 -36.61 -27.30
N TYR A 367 -12.75 -36.50 -26.29
CA TYR A 367 -13.00 -36.87 -24.90
C TYR A 367 -12.82 -35.71 -23.90
N LEU A 368 -12.66 -34.44 -24.35
CA LEU A 368 -12.59 -33.28 -23.48
C LEU A 368 -13.67 -32.27 -23.79
#